data_59d1fc9f846cc3b2d262fbcaecb1fee5
#
_entry.id   59d1fc9f846cc3b2d262fbcaecb1fee5
#
_cell.length_a   1.000
_cell.length_b   1.000
_cell.length_c   1.000
_cell.angle_alpha   90.00
_cell.angle_beta   90.00
_cell.angle_gamma   90.00
#
_symmetry.space_group_name_H-M   'P 1'
#
loop_
_entity.id
_entity.type
_entity.pdbx_description
1 polymer ?
#
loop_
_entity_poly.entity_id
_entity_poly.type
_entity_poly.pdbx_seq_one_letter_code
_entity_poly.pdbx_strand_id
1 'polypeptide(L)' 'MALDKTAIDDVTFSLEGAIDSAEAALSRIEDCGLNDYEQEAAKEYLQEGIRRLDMAYDIVDFAED' A
#
# COMPACT_ATOMS: atom_id res chain seq x y z
N MET A 1 -11.06 20.67 -15.56
CA MET A 1 -10.93 19.34 -16.20
C MET A 1 -11.81 18.34 -15.43
N ALA A 2 -12.62 17.59 -16.15
CA ALA A 2 -13.50 16.61 -15.50
C ALA A 2 -12.69 15.38 -15.06
N LEU A 3 -13.10 14.79 -13.94
CA LEU A 3 -12.53 13.55 -13.49
C LEU A 3 -12.96 12.40 -14.39
N ASP A 4 -12.02 11.51 -14.68
CA ASP A 4 -12.31 10.30 -15.44
C ASP A 4 -12.59 9.17 -14.43
N LYS A 5 -13.86 8.85 -14.26
CA LYS A 5 -14.27 7.87 -13.25
C LYS A 5 -13.65 6.50 -13.49
N THR A 6 -13.54 6.08 -14.75
CA THR A 6 -12.93 4.78 -15.06
C THR A 6 -11.45 4.76 -14.66
N ALA A 7 -10.73 5.82 -14.97
CA ALA A 7 -9.33 5.92 -14.57
C ALA A 7 -9.17 5.95 -13.05
N ILE A 8 -10.07 6.67 -12.37
CA ILE A 8 -10.06 6.74 -10.91
C ILE A 8 -10.33 5.36 -10.30
N ASP A 9 -11.30 4.63 -10.84
CA ASP A 9 -11.60 3.28 -10.36
C ASP A 9 -10.42 2.35 -10.55
N ASP A 10 -9.72 2.46 -11.68
CA ASP A 10 -8.52 1.66 -11.93
C ASP A 10 -7.41 1.98 -10.94
N VAL A 11 -7.20 3.26 -10.64
CA VAL A 11 -6.20 3.68 -9.65
C VAL A 11 -6.55 3.15 -8.27
N THR A 12 -7.81 3.29 -7.88
CA THR A 12 -8.30 2.82 -6.58
C THR A 12 -8.10 1.32 -6.44
N PHE A 13 -8.45 0.56 -7.46
CA PHE A 13 -8.28 -0.89 -7.48
C PHE A 13 -6.79 -1.26 -7.36
N SER A 14 -5.94 -0.56 -8.10
CA SER A 14 -4.49 -0.81 -8.05
C SER A 14 -3.91 -0.51 -6.67
N LEU A 15 -4.38 0.57 -6.04
CA LEU A 15 -3.92 0.93 -4.70
C LEU A 15 -4.34 -0.13 -3.68
N GLU A 16 -5.58 -0.61 -3.75
CA GLU A 16 -6.04 -1.67 -2.87
C GLU A 16 -5.19 -2.93 -3.02
N GLY A 17 -4.90 -3.32 -4.25
CA GLY A 17 -4.06 -4.48 -4.54
C GLY A 17 -2.65 -4.31 -4.01
N ALA A 18 -2.09 -3.09 -4.14
CA ALA A 18 -0.75 -2.81 -3.62
C ALA A 18 -0.72 -2.88 -2.10
N ILE A 19 -1.74 -2.35 -1.43
CA ILE A 19 -1.84 -2.41 0.02
C ILE A 19 -1.93 -3.86 0.48
N ASP A 20 -2.79 -4.66 -0.15
CA ASP A 20 -2.94 -6.07 0.18
C ASP A 20 -1.63 -6.83 -0.01
N SER A 21 -0.93 -6.58 -1.10
CA SER A 21 0.35 -7.21 -1.38
C SER A 21 1.41 -6.83 -0.35
N ALA A 22 1.44 -5.56 0.05
CA ALA A 22 2.37 -5.09 1.06
C ALA A 22 2.07 -5.72 2.42
N GLU A 23 0.80 -5.84 2.77
CA GLU A 23 0.39 -6.48 4.03
C GLU A 23 0.75 -7.96 4.03
N ALA A 24 0.58 -8.65 2.90
CA ALA A 24 0.98 -10.04 2.77
C ALA A 24 2.50 -10.19 2.94
N ALA A 25 3.27 -9.29 2.34
CA ALA A 25 4.73 -9.29 2.51
C ALA A 25 5.12 -9.09 3.97
N LEU A 26 4.44 -8.15 4.65
CA LEU A 26 4.70 -7.87 6.06
C LEU A 26 4.46 -9.11 6.92
N SER A 27 3.39 -9.87 6.63
CA SER A 27 3.09 -11.10 7.36
C SER A 27 4.16 -12.18 7.19
N ARG A 28 4.86 -12.17 6.06
CA ARG A 28 5.84 -13.21 5.72
C ARG A 28 7.27 -12.84 6.08
N ILE A 29 7.50 -11.60 6.50
CA ILE A 29 8.85 -11.12 6.76
C ILE A 29 9.55 -11.97 7.83
N GLU A 30 8.83 -12.45 8.83
CA GLU A 30 9.40 -13.20 9.92
C GLU A 30 9.87 -14.60 9.50
N ASP A 31 9.32 -15.12 8.42
CA ASP A 31 9.60 -16.49 7.96
C ASP A 31 10.54 -16.55 6.77
N CYS A 32 11.07 -15.43 6.31
CA CYS A 32 11.86 -15.41 5.08
C CYS A 32 13.36 -15.58 5.29
N GLY A 33 13.80 -15.81 6.52
CA GLY A 33 15.22 -16.11 6.80
C GLY A 33 16.09 -14.90 7.08
N LEU A 34 15.52 -13.72 7.21
CA LEU A 34 16.26 -12.51 7.55
C LEU A 34 16.66 -12.50 9.02
N ASN A 35 17.77 -11.84 9.34
CA ASN A 35 18.15 -11.62 10.74
C ASN A 35 17.24 -10.56 11.37
N ASP A 36 17.38 -10.39 12.70
CA ASP A 36 16.49 -9.49 13.44
C ASP A 36 16.56 -8.05 12.95
N TYR A 37 17.75 -7.55 12.66
CA TYR A 37 17.93 -6.20 12.17
C TYR A 37 17.26 -6.02 10.82
N GLU A 38 17.47 -6.98 9.92
CA GLU A 38 16.87 -6.93 8.59
C GLU A 38 15.35 -7.01 8.65
N GLN A 39 14.82 -7.85 9.54
CA GLN A 39 13.36 -7.94 9.73
C GLN A 39 12.79 -6.62 10.20
N GLU A 40 13.41 -6.01 11.20
CA GLU A 40 12.92 -4.73 11.74
C GLU A 40 12.93 -3.64 10.68
N ALA A 41 14.04 -3.52 9.95
CA ALA A 41 14.16 -2.50 8.91
C ALA A 41 13.12 -2.71 7.81
N ALA A 42 12.94 -3.94 7.36
CA ALA A 42 11.98 -4.25 6.31
C ALA A 42 10.55 -3.97 6.77
N LYS A 43 10.22 -4.33 8.02
CA LYS A 43 8.90 -4.06 8.57
C LYS A 43 8.60 -2.57 8.62
N GLU A 44 9.58 -1.77 9.07
CA GLU A 44 9.40 -0.32 9.15
C GLU A 44 9.10 0.28 7.78
N TYR A 45 9.86 -0.11 6.76
CA TYR A 45 9.64 0.39 5.41
C TYR A 45 8.31 -0.06 4.84
N LEU A 46 7.93 -1.31 5.09
CA LEU A 46 6.62 -1.81 4.62
C LEU A 46 5.48 -1.07 5.29
N GLN A 47 5.56 -0.86 6.59
CA GLN A 47 4.52 -0.14 7.34
C GLN A 47 4.40 1.30 6.86
N GLU A 48 5.52 1.96 6.62
CA GLU A 48 5.50 3.32 6.07
C GLU A 48 4.91 3.34 4.67
N GLY A 49 5.27 2.37 3.83
CA GLY A 49 4.73 2.26 2.48
C GLY A 49 3.23 2.05 2.48
N ILE A 50 2.73 1.19 3.37
CA ILE A 50 1.29 0.94 3.51
C ILE A 50 0.58 2.23 3.90
N ARG A 51 1.13 2.96 4.87
CA ARG A 51 0.53 4.24 5.29
C ARG A 51 0.45 5.24 4.15
N ARG A 52 1.52 5.33 3.35
CA ARG A 52 1.55 6.23 2.20
C ARG A 52 0.55 5.83 1.13
N LEU A 53 0.39 4.52 0.90
CA LEU A 53 -0.60 4.01 -0.04
C LEU A 53 -2.01 4.32 0.44
N ASP A 54 -2.27 4.17 1.74
CA ASP A 54 -3.55 4.54 2.34
C ASP A 54 -3.84 6.03 2.13
N MET A 55 -2.84 6.89 2.32
CA MET A 55 -3.01 8.32 2.11
C MET A 55 -3.33 8.64 0.66
N ALA A 56 -2.67 7.98 -0.28
CA ALA A 56 -2.96 8.16 -1.69
C ALA A 56 -4.37 7.71 -2.01
N TYR A 57 -4.79 6.59 -1.45
CA TYR A 57 -6.15 6.07 -1.62
C TYR A 57 -7.17 7.10 -1.12
N ASP A 58 -6.93 7.65 0.06
CA ASP A 58 -7.84 8.63 0.66
C ASP A 58 -7.97 9.88 -0.21
N ILE A 59 -6.87 10.34 -0.79
CA ILE A 59 -6.88 11.52 -1.66
C ILE A 59 -7.73 11.24 -2.90
N VAL A 60 -7.55 10.09 -3.53
CA VAL A 60 -8.29 9.73 -4.73
C VAL A 60 -9.78 9.53 -4.40
N ASP A 61 -10.06 8.84 -3.31
CA ASP A 61 -11.43 8.59 -2.86
C ASP A 61 -12.15 9.89 -2.54
N PHE A 62 -11.47 10.80 -1.86
CA PHE A 62 -12.04 12.12 -1.53
C PHE A 62 -12.31 12.94 -2.78
N ALA A 63 -11.40 12.88 -3.76
CA ALA A 63 -11.54 13.64 -5.00
C ALA A 63 -12.75 13.15 -5.83
N GLU A 64 -13.10 11.88 -5.71
CA GLU A 64 -14.24 11.29 -6.43
C GLU A 64 -15.57 11.83 -5.91
N ASP A 65 -15.64 12.18 -4.65
CA ASP A 65 -16.84 12.77 -4.06
C ASP A 65 -17.02 14.21 -4.53
#